data_4c73246c834678bb459dc5ce4aa06d27
#
_entry.id   4c73246c834678bb459dc5ce4aa06d27
#
_cell.length_a   1.000
_cell.length_b   1.000
_cell.length_c   1.000
_cell.angle_alpha   90.00
_cell.angle_beta   90.00
_cell.angle_gamma   90.00
#
_symmetry.space_group_name_H-M   'P 1'
#
loop_
_entity.id
_entity.type
_entity.pdbx_description
1 polymer ?
#
loop_
_entity_poly.entity_id
_entity_poly.type
_entity_poly.pdbx_seq_one_letter_code
_entity_poly.pdbx_strand_id
1 'polypeptide(L)'
;DDIVSSWKDAMISGQFTGSVADYLKVPKKNCFIDRRKKEILNRSYTTERIWSIGGETGWYYGDWLWEIRGFLDKLVGGVGLRRGRTNKHDIHSGDVLDFWRVLYANKKEGKLVLYAEMKLPGEAWLEFKIIHNTLYQAATFKPHGFWGKLYWYSVLPFHGFIFEGMINKLIKK
;
A
#
# COMPACT_ATOMS: atom_id res chain seq x y z
N ASP A 1 -3.38 22.73 -1.53
CA ASP A 1 -3.42 22.91 -0.06
C ASP A 1 -3.60 21.59 0.68
N ASP A 2 -4.41 20.66 0.15
CA ASP A 2 -4.71 19.38 0.81
C ASP A 2 -3.49 18.44 0.94
N ILE A 3 -2.56 18.49 0.00
CA ILE A 3 -1.34 17.70 0.05
C ILE A 3 -0.48 18.10 1.25
N VAL A 4 -0.35 19.42 1.50
CA VAL A 4 0.47 19.93 2.60
C VAL A 4 -0.10 19.60 3.96
N SER A 5 -1.43 19.68 4.13
CA SER A 5 -2.10 19.29 5.38
C SER A 5 -1.96 17.79 5.62
N SER A 6 -2.16 16.98 4.59
CA SER A 6 -2.05 15.53 4.62
C SER A 6 -0.66 15.04 5.05
N TRP A 7 0.41 15.68 4.54
CA TRP A 7 1.78 15.39 4.98
C TRP A 7 2.07 15.85 6.42
N LYS A 8 1.48 16.98 6.84
CA LYS A 8 1.57 17.44 8.24
C LYS A 8 0.93 16.44 9.19
N ASP A 9 -0.23 15.90 8.84
CA ASP A 9 -0.91 14.90 9.67
C ASP A 9 -0.08 13.64 9.83
N ALA A 10 0.58 13.19 8.77
CA ALA A 10 1.49 12.05 8.82
C ALA A 10 2.71 12.30 9.71
N MET A 11 3.28 13.52 9.68
CA MET A 11 4.38 13.91 10.57
C MET A 11 3.96 13.98 12.04
N ILE A 12 2.76 14.51 12.31
CA ILE A 12 2.20 14.57 13.67
C ILE A 12 1.95 13.17 14.23
N SER A 13 1.56 12.22 13.40
CA SER A 13 1.36 10.82 13.81
C SER A 13 2.67 10.08 14.15
N GLY A 14 3.83 10.70 13.90
CA GLY A 14 5.15 10.10 14.13
C GLY A 14 5.51 8.98 13.15
N GLN A 15 4.77 8.81 12.08
CA GLN A 15 5.03 7.79 11.05
C GLN A 15 6.20 8.18 10.14
N PHE A 16 6.39 9.48 9.90
CA PHE A 16 7.50 10.02 9.11
C PHE A 16 8.56 10.63 10.02
N THR A 17 9.69 9.97 10.14
CA THR A 17 10.83 10.42 10.98
C THR A 17 11.91 11.17 10.20
N GLY A 18 11.74 11.30 8.89
CA GLY A 18 12.69 11.94 7.98
C GLY A 18 12.03 12.91 7.01
N SER A 19 12.77 13.32 5.98
CA SER A 19 12.21 14.10 4.86
C SER A 19 11.23 13.24 4.06
N VAL A 20 10.13 13.84 3.60
CA VAL A 20 9.19 13.17 2.68
C VAL A 20 9.90 12.59 1.46
N ALA A 21 10.96 13.25 0.99
CA ALA A 21 11.77 12.79 -0.14
C ALA A 21 12.43 11.42 0.12
N ASP A 22 12.71 11.06 1.37
CA ASP A 22 13.33 9.80 1.74
C ASP A 22 12.39 8.62 1.52
N TYR A 23 11.09 8.84 1.60
CA TYR A 23 10.05 7.81 1.42
C TYR A 23 9.57 7.70 -0.03
N LEU A 24 9.86 8.68 -0.88
CA LEU A 24 9.47 8.65 -2.30
C LEU A 24 10.17 7.55 -3.11
N LYS A 25 11.35 7.10 -2.65
CA LYS A 25 12.10 6.01 -3.28
C LYS A 25 11.89 4.72 -2.50
N VAL A 26 11.21 3.76 -3.13
CA VAL A 26 11.09 2.41 -2.56
C VAL A 26 12.48 1.78 -2.47
N PRO A 27 12.92 1.35 -1.25
CA PRO A 27 14.24 0.79 -1.07
C PRO A 27 14.38 -0.57 -1.76
N LYS A 28 15.60 -0.89 -2.19
CA LYS A 28 15.90 -2.17 -2.85
C LYS A 28 16.91 -3.02 -2.08
N LYS A 29 17.63 -2.42 -1.13
CA LYS A 29 18.64 -3.10 -0.32
C LYS A 29 18.13 -3.39 1.09
N ASN A 30 18.49 -4.54 1.63
CA ASN A 30 18.09 -4.99 2.96
C ASN A 30 16.56 -5.04 3.17
N CYS A 31 15.84 -5.42 2.12
CA CYS A 31 14.39 -5.48 2.10
C CYS A 31 13.91 -6.86 1.66
N PHE A 32 12.75 -7.24 2.14
CA PHE A 32 11.98 -8.35 1.58
C PHE A 32 11.05 -7.78 0.50
N ILE A 33 11.01 -8.41 -0.66
CA ILE A 33 10.22 -7.93 -1.79
C ILE A 33 9.42 -9.10 -2.37
N ASP A 34 8.09 -8.99 -2.34
CA ASP A 34 7.17 -9.87 -3.07
C ASP A 34 6.79 -9.18 -4.38
N ARG A 35 7.22 -9.76 -5.50
CA ARG A 35 6.94 -9.24 -6.84
C ARG A 35 6.04 -10.20 -7.59
N ARG A 36 4.96 -9.65 -8.14
CA ARG A 36 3.99 -10.38 -8.94
C ARG A 36 3.75 -9.66 -10.25
N LYS A 37 3.47 -10.44 -11.29
CA LYS A 37 3.08 -9.91 -12.59
C LYS A 37 1.99 -10.77 -13.21
N LYS A 38 1.05 -10.14 -13.89
CA LYS A 38 -0.03 -10.80 -14.61
C LYS A 38 -0.31 -10.05 -15.91
N GLU A 39 -0.58 -10.79 -16.96
CA GLU A 39 -1.09 -10.21 -18.20
C GLU A 39 -2.49 -9.66 -18.00
N ILE A 40 -2.78 -8.52 -18.60
CA ILE A 40 -4.08 -7.84 -18.54
C ILE A 40 -4.71 -7.79 -19.92
N LEU A 41 -5.99 -8.08 -19.98
CA LEU A 41 -6.77 -8.05 -21.22
C LEU A 41 -7.26 -6.63 -21.56
N ASN A 42 -7.51 -5.82 -20.53
CA ASN A 42 -8.02 -4.48 -20.69
C ASN A 42 -7.31 -3.51 -19.72
N ARG A 43 -6.44 -2.68 -20.28
CA ARG A 43 -5.66 -1.70 -19.51
C ARG A 43 -6.56 -0.70 -18.77
N SER A 44 -7.58 -0.17 -19.45
CA SER A 44 -8.48 0.81 -18.85
C SER A 44 -9.24 0.22 -17.65
N TYR A 45 -9.79 -0.97 -17.82
CA TYR A 45 -10.47 -1.69 -16.75
C TYR A 45 -9.56 -1.92 -15.53
N THR A 46 -8.36 -2.45 -15.75
CA THR A 46 -7.39 -2.70 -14.67
C THR A 46 -6.95 -1.40 -13.99
N THR A 47 -6.75 -0.33 -14.76
CA THR A 47 -6.40 0.99 -14.21
C THR A 47 -7.52 1.52 -13.30
N GLU A 48 -8.79 1.46 -13.73
CA GLU A 48 -9.92 1.86 -12.90
C GLU A 48 -10.02 1.04 -11.62
N ARG A 49 -9.77 -0.24 -11.70
CA ARG A 49 -9.74 -1.13 -10.52
C ARG A 49 -8.66 -0.71 -9.52
N ILE A 50 -7.45 -0.41 -10.00
CA ILE A 50 -6.36 0.09 -9.14
C ILE A 50 -6.76 1.43 -8.51
N TRP A 51 -7.36 2.34 -9.28
CA TRP A 51 -7.79 3.66 -8.77
C TRP A 51 -9.02 3.61 -7.85
N SER A 52 -9.68 2.46 -7.77
CA SER A 52 -10.82 2.24 -6.87
C SER A 52 -10.45 1.53 -5.56
N ILE A 53 -9.19 1.16 -5.32
CA ILE A 53 -8.78 0.46 -4.10
C ILE A 53 -8.96 1.31 -2.84
N GLY A 54 -9.19 0.64 -1.72
CA GLY A 54 -9.38 1.27 -0.40
C GLY A 54 -10.78 1.81 -0.17
N GLY A 55 -11.02 2.31 1.05
CA GLY A 55 -12.32 2.81 1.46
C GLY A 55 -13.44 1.79 1.34
N GLU A 56 -14.57 2.20 0.76
CA GLU A 56 -15.74 1.33 0.59
C GLU A 56 -15.52 0.15 -0.36
N THR A 57 -14.68 0.32 -1.38
CA THR A 57 -14.34 -0.75 -2.34
C THR A 57 -13.45 -1.82 -1.72
N GLY A 58 -12.67 -1.46 -0.70
CA GLY A 58 -11.72 -2.36 -0.06
C GLY A 58 -10.50 -2.69 -0.93
N TRP A 59 -9.85 -3.79 -0.61
CA TRP A 59 -8.59 -4.23 -1.24
C TRP A 59 -8.79 -5.44 -2.15
N TYR A 60 -10.03 -5.72 -2.53
CA TYR A 60 -10.49 -6.80 -3.40
C TYR A 60 -10.28 -8.22 -2.88
N TYR A 61 -9.35 -8.44 -1.97
CA TYR A 61 -9.06 -9.75 -1.43
C TYR A 61 -8.56 -9.69 0.00
N GLY A 62 -9.14 -10.53 0.87
CA GLY A 62 -8.70 -10.65 2.25
C GLY A 62 -9.01 -9.42 3.12
N ASP A 63 -10.06 -8.64 2.81
CA ASP A 63 -10.42 -7.43 3.57
C ASP A 63 -10.54 -7.67 5.07
N TRP A 64 -11.06 -8.82 5.49
CA TRP A 64 -11.15 -9.22 6.89
C TRP A 64 -9.78 -9.36 7.58
N LEU A 65 -8.74 -9.75 6.84
CA LEU A 65 -7.36 -9.80 7.36
C LEU A 65 -6.81 -8.39 7.58
N TRP A 66 -7.15 -7.45 6.71
CA TRP A 66 -6.81 -6.04 6.88
C TRP A 66 -7.53 -5.43 8.08
N GLU A 67 -8.76 -5.84 8.35
CA GLU A 67 -9.52 -5.41 9.54
C GLU A 67 -8.88 -5.92 10.83
N ILE A 68 -8.53 -7.22 10.90
CA ILE A 68 -7.81 -7.79 12.04
C ILE A 68 -6.49 -7.07 12.26
N ARG A 69 -5.75 -6.83 11.18
CA ARG A 69 -4.50 -6.11 11.27
C ARG A 69 -4.67 -4.69 11.81
N GLY A 70 -5.68 -3.97 11.33
CA GLY A 70 -6.00 -2.64 11.84
C GLY A 70 -6.37 -2.64 13.33
N PHE A 71 -7.09 -3.65 13.78
CA PHE A 71 -7.40 -3.84 15.20
C PHE A 71 -6.13 -4.08 16.03
N LEU A 72 -5.23 -4.96 15.58
CA LEU A 72 -3.95 -5.23 16.25
C LEU A 72 -3.06 -3.98 16.31
N ASP A 73 -3.00 -3.21 15.22
CA ASP A 73 -2.25 -1.96 15.17
C ASP A 73 -2.75 -0.95 16.20
N LYS A 74 -4.08 -0.86 16.37
CA LYS A 74 -4.71 -0.02 17.39
C LYS A 74 -4.32 -0.44 18.82
N LEU A 75 -4.24 -1.74 19.10
CA LEU A 75 -3.84 -2.26 20.42
C LEU A 75 -2.43 -1.81 20.82
N VAL A 76 -1.54 -1.65 19.85
CA VAL A 76 -0.17 -1.16 20.08
C VAL A 76 -0.02 0.36 19.90
N GLY A 77 -1.15 1.08 19.83
CA GLY A 77 -1.20 2.54 19.74
C GLY A 77 -0.84 3.09 18.36
N GLY A 78 -1.06 2.32 17.31
CA GLY A 78 -1.00 2.76 15.91
C GLY A 78 -2.25 3.50 15.45
N VAL A 79 -2.32 3.84 14.16
CA VAL A 79 -3.47 4.51 13.52
C VAL A 79 -4.73 3.62 13.56
N GLY A 80 -4.54 2.34 13.50
CA GLY A 80 -5.45 1.26 13.89
C GLY A 80 -6.64 1.01 12.97
N LEU A 81 -7.39 2.01 12.61
CA LEU A 81 -8.60 1.86 11.82
C LEU A 81 -8.39 2.32 10.38
N ARG A 82 -9.14 1.69 9.48
CA ARG A 82 -9.28 2.16 8.10
C ARG A 82 -9.77 3.61 8.13
N ARG A 83 -8.94 4.54 7.70
CA ARG A 83 -9.28 5.97 7.61
C ARG A 83 -10.19 6.28 6.43
N GLY A 84 -10.41 5.30 5.55
CA GLY A 84 -11.11 5.49 4.28
C GLY A 84 -10.22 6.16 3.25
N ARG A 85 -10.84 6.83 2.29
CA ARG A 85 -10.16 7.55 1.21
C ARG A 85 -10.29 9.05 1.40
N THR A 86 -9.21 9.80 1.20
CA THR A 86 -9.23 11.26 1.17
C THR A 86 -10.12 11.76 0.04
N ASN A 87 -9.98 11.18 -1.15
CA ASN A 87 -10.81 11.46 -2.31
C ASN A 87 -11.59 10.20 -2.74
N LYS A 88 -12.91 10.30 -2.88
CA LYS A 88 -13.77 9.16 -3.24
C LYS A 88 -13.62 8.71 -4.70
N HIS A 89 -13.27 9.62 -5.60
CA HIS A 89 -13.33 9.39 -7.05
C HIS A 89 -11.97 9.28 -7.72
N ASP A 90 -10.92 9.80 -7.10
CA ASP A 90 -9.57 9.78 -7.68
C ASP A 90 -8.50 9.55 -6.61
N ILE A 91 -7.25 9.40 -7.03
CA ILE A 91 -6.09 9.22 -6.16
C ILE A 91 -5.02 10.23 -6.56
N HIS A 92 -4.55 11.01 -5.59
CA HIS A 92 -3.47 11.97 -5.76
C HIS A 92 -2.34 11.70 -4.77
N SER A 93 -1.15 12.16 -5.12
CA SER A 93 -0.01 12.10 -4.19
C SER A 93 -0.33 12.87 -2.90
N GLY A 94 -0.07 12.25 -1.75
CA GLY A 94 -0.41 12.77 -0.43
C GLY A 94 -1.74 12.28 0.13
N ASP A 95 -2.61 11.71 -0.68
CA ASP A 95 -3.89 11.15 -0.21
C ASP A 95 -3.70 9.97 0.75
N VAL A 96 -4.75 9.71 1.52
CA VAL A 96 -4.86 8.52 2.38
C VAL A 96 -5.78 7.49 1.74
N LEU A 97 -5.32 6.26 1.71
CA LEU A 97 -6.10 5.07 1.34
C LEU A 97 -6.05 4.08 2.50
N ASP A 98 -7.01 4.13 3.40
CA ASP A 98 -7.07 3.33 4.64
C ASP A 98 -5.80 3.50 5.51
N PHE A 99 -4.86 2.55 5.49
CA PHE A 99 -3.59 2.59 6.23
C PHE A 99 -2.43 3.16 5.42
N TRP A 100 -2.68 3.48 4.16
CA TRP A 100 -1.64 3.82 3.21
C TRP A 100 -1.62 5.30 2.89
N ARG A 101 -0.43 5.84 2.77
CA ARG A 101 -0.19 7.17 2.20
C ARG A 101 0.21 7.02 0.74
N VAL A 102 -0.44 7.77 -0.14
CA VAL A 102 -0.08 7.82 -1.56
C VAL A 102 1.20 8.64 -1.73
N LEU A 103 2.29 7.99 -2.12
CA LEU A 103 3.55 8.66 -2.42
C LEU A 103 3.59 9.17 -3.87
N TYR A 104 3.04 8.39 -4.78
CA TYR A 104 2.98 8.71 -6.19
C TYR A 104 1.73 8.13 -6.82
N ALA A 105 1.04 8.93 -7.61
CA ALA A 105 -0.12 8.50 -8.38
C ALA A 105 -0.14 9.15 -9.76
N ASN A 106 -0.10 8.34 -10.82
CA ASN A 106 -0.24 8.79 -12.19
C ASN A 106 -1.08 7.78 -12.97
N LYS A 107 -2.36 8.11 -13.16
CA LYS A 107 -3.34 7.23 -13.82
C LYS A 107 -3.01 6.98 -15.28
N LYS A 108 -2.49 7.97 -16.00
CA LYS A 108 -2.10 7.84 -17.42
C LYS A 108 -0.91 6.90 -17.57
N GLU A 109 0.08 7.03 -16.73
CA GLU A 109 1.23 6.12 -16.66
C GLU A 109 0.83 4.72 -16.14
N GLY A 110 -0.25 4.63 -15.37
CA GLY A 110 -0.69 3.41 -14.70
C GLY A 110 0.22 3.05 -13.53
N LYS A 111 0.71 4.05 -12.79
CA LYS A 111 1.62 3.86 -11.66
C LYS A 111 1.06 4.45 -10.38
N LEU A 112 1.05 3.61 -9.32
CA LEU A 112 0.65 3.98 -7.98
C LEU A 112 1.67 3.43 -6.99
N VAL A 113 2.15 4.27 -6.07
CA VAL A 113 3.09 3.91 -5.01
C VAL A 113 2.51 4.33 -3.67
N LEU A 114 2.41 3.39 -2.75
CA LEU A 114 1.83 3.56 -1.43
C LEU A 114 2.87 3.28 -0.35
N TYR A 115 2.79 3.99 0.77
CA TYR A 115 3.57 3.78 1.97
C TYR A 115 2.64 3.46 3.16
N ALA A 116 2.97 2.43 3.94
CA ALA A 116 2.15 2.01 5.07
C ALA A 116 2.37 2.92 6.29
N GLU A 117 1.31 3.57 6.73
CA GLU A 117 1.27 4.37 7.97
C GLU A 117 0.70 3.56 9.13
N MET A 118 1.23 2.36 9.34
CA MET A 118 0.90 1.47 10.46
C MET A 118 2.12 1.31 11.35
N LYS A 119 1.92 1.02 12.63
CA LYS A 119 3.02 0.62 13.53
C LYS A 119 3.53 -0.76 13.13
N LEU A 120 4.57 -0.77 12.35
CA LEU A 120 5.30 -1.96 11.90
C LEU A 120 6.68 -1.96 12.53
N PRO A 121 7.26 -3.13 12.80
CA PRO A 121 8.68 -3.23 13.14
C PRO A 121 9.54 -3.09 11.87
N GLY A 122 9.23 -2.09 11.04
CA GLY A 122 9.84 -1.79 9.76
C GLY A 122 9.02 -0.81 8.94
N GLU A 123 9.37 -0.66 7.69
CA GLU A 123 8.70 0.20 6.71
C GLU A 123 8.17 -0.65 5.56
N ALA A 124 6.98 -0.33 5.05
CA ALA A 124 6.36 -1.10 3.98
C ALA A 124 5.86 -0.20 2.84
N TRP A 125 6.05 -0.66 1.62
CA TRP A 125 5.56 -0.04 0.39
C TRP A 125 4.76 -1.03 -0.43
N LEU A 126 3.77 -0.53 -1.14
CA LEU A 126 3.01 -1.28 -2.13
C LEU A 126 2.98 -0.50 -3.43
N GLU A 127 3.41 -1.14 -4.51
CA GLU A 127 3.51 -0.53 -5.83
C GLU A 127 2.65 -1.29 -6.83
N PHE A 128 1.95 -0.54 -7.67
CA PHE A 128 1.29 -1.03 -8.88
C PHE A 128 1.85 -0.29 -10.08
N LYS A 129 2.15 -1.01 -11.15
CA LYS A 129 2.60 -0.43 -12.41
C LYS A 129 2.09 -1.23 -13.59
N ILE A 130 1.52 -0.56 -14.57
CA ILE A 130 1.10 -1.17 -15.83
C ILE A 130 2.11 -0.80 -16.92
N ILE A 131 2.77 -1.81 -17.47
CA ILE A 131 3.69 -1.66 -18.60
C ILE A 131 3.14 -2.51 -19.74
N HIS A 132 2.80 -1.88 -20.86
CA HIS A 132 2.11 -2.52 -21.98
C HIS A 132 0.84 -3.24 -21.48
N ASN A 133 0.74 -4.54 -21.68
CA ASN A 133 -0.37 -5.39 -21.25
C ASN A 133 -0.04 -6.22 -20.01
N THR A 134 0.85 -5.73 -19.13
CA THR A 134 1.23 -6.44 -17.92
C THR A 134 1.07 -5.55 -16.69
N LEU A 135 0.35 -6.04 -15.69
CA LEU A 135 0.29 -5.45 -14.36
C LEU A 135 1.43 -6.03 -13.51
N TYR A 136 2.23 -5.15 -12.96
CA TYR A 136 3.24 -5.45 -11.94
C TYR A 136 2.73 -4.97 -10.59
N GLN A 137 2.85 -5.82 -9.58
CA GLN A 137 2.55 -5.53 -8.19
C GLN A 137 3.78 -5.91 -7.36
N ALA A 138 4.26 -4.98 -6.54
CA ALA A 138 5.39 -5.23 -5.65
C ALA A 138 5.07 -4.75 -4.24
N ALA A 139 5.22 -5.64 -3.27
CA ALA A 139 5.17 -5.30 -1.85
C ALA A 139 6.60 -5.38 -1.30
N THR A 140 7.07 -4.28 -0.74
CA THR A 140 8.42 -4.15 -0.20
C THR A 140 8.34 -3.91 1.30
N PHE A 141 9.09 -4.68 2.09
CA PHE A 141 9.21 -4.51 3.53
C PHE A 141 10.67 -4.38 3.94
N LYS A 142 11.00 -3.27 4.58
CA LYS A 142 12.33 -3.00 5.15
C LYS A 142 12.26 -3.22 6.66
N PRO A 143 12.78 -4.35 7.17
CA PRO A 143 12.69 -4.68 8.59
C PRO A 143 13.58 -3.76 9.43
N HIS A 144 13.12 -3.40 10.62
CA HIS A 144 13.94 -2.78 11.64
C HIS A 144 14.46 -3.86 12.61
N GLY A 145 15.74 -4.26 12.43
CA GLY A 145 16.41 -5.22 13.27
C GLY A 145 15.79 -6.62 13.28
N PHE A 146 16.02 -7.33 14.38
CA PHE A 146 15.56 -8.72 14.56
C PHE A 146 14.03 -8.85 14.57
N TRP A 147 13.33 -7.96 15.26
CA TRP A 147 11.87 -7.99 15.40
C TRP A 147 11.16 -7.77 14.06
N GLY A 148 11.75 -6.94 13.19
CA GLY A 148 11.23 -6.74 11.84
C GLY A 148 11.33 -8.00 10.99
N LYS A 149 12.44 -8.74 11.10
CA LYS A 149 12.61 -10.03 10.39
C LYS A 149 11.63 -11.09 10.91
N LEU A 150 11.51 -11.21 12.23
CA LEU A 150 10.58 -12.16 12.85
C LEU A 150 9.13 -11.88 12.41
N TYR A 151 8.75 -10.60 12.43
CA TYR A 151 7.46 -10.16 11.93
C TYR A 151 7.23 -10.58 10.47
N TRP A 152 8.20 -10.33 9.57
CA TRP A 152 8.09 -10.71 8.17
C TRP A 152 7.83 -12.21 8.00
N TYR A 153 8.61 -13.06 8.64
CA TYR A 153 8.43 -14.51 8.54
C TYR A 153 7.11 -14.99 9.12
N SER A 154 6.56 -14.33 10.13
CA SER A 154 5.24 -14.67 10.69
C SER A 154 4.08 -14.32 9.76
N VAL A 155 4.20 -13.25 8.97
CA VAL A 155 3.14 -12.81 8.04
C VAL A 155 3.30 -13.36 6.63
N LEU A 156 4.45 -13.93 6.30
CA LEU A 156 4.79 -14.39 4.95
C LEU A 156 3.76 -15.36 4.33
N PRO A 157 3.21 -16.36 5.04
CA PRO A 157 2.19 -17.24 4.48
C PRO A 157 0.92 -16.49 4.07
N PHE A 158 0.47 -15.56 4.91
CA PHE A 158 -0.71 -14.72 4.64
C PHE A 158 -0.44 -13.71 3.53
N HIS A 159 0.77 -13.17 3.50
CA HIS A 159 1.23 -12.21 2.51
C HIS A 159 1.13 -12.79 1.09
N GLY A 160 1.66 -13.98 0.88
CA GLY A 160 1.58 -14.68 -0.40
C GLY A 160 0.14 -14.87 -0.86
N PHE A 161 -0.74 -15.30 0.02
CA PHE A 161 -2.16 -15.54 -0.25
C PHE A 161 -2.92 -14.24 -0.59
N ILE A 162 -2.74 -13.18 0.20
CA ILE A 162 -3.43 -11.89 0.02
C ILE A 162 -3.02 -11.24 -1.30
N PHE A 163 -1.72 -11.14 -1.57
CA PHE A 163 -1.23 -10.41 -2.74
C PHE A 163 -1.46 -11.17 -4.06
N GLU A 164 -1.46 -12.50 -4.05
CA GLU A 164 -1.87 -13.28 -5.21
C GLU A 164 -3.38 -13.12 -5.47
N GLY A 165 -4.20 -13.17 -4.44
CA GLY A 165 -5.64 -12.92 -4.56
C GLY A 165 -5.93 -11.51 -5.07
N MET A 166 -5.22 -10.50 -4.56
CA MET A 166 -5.38 -9.11 -4.98
C MET A 166 -5.07 -8.90 -6.46
N ILE A 167 -3.89 -9.34 -6.94
CA ILE A 167 -3.52 -9.15 -8.35
C ILE A 167 -4.49 -9.89 -9.29
N ASN A 168 -4.93 -11.08 -8.90
CA ASN A 168 -5.90 -11.83 -9.69
C ASN A 168 -7.26 -11.13 -9.78
N LYS A 169 -7.70 -10.49 -8.71
CA LYS A 169 -8.96 -9.71 -8.69
C LYS A 169 -8.86 -8.40 -9.45
N LEU A 170 -7.69 -7.78 -9.49
CA LEU A 170 -7.48 -6.54 -10.25
C LEU A 170 -7.57 -6.74 -11.77
N ILE A 171 -7.23 -7.92 -12.28
CA ILE A 171 -7.22 -8.22 -13.72
C ILE A 171 -8.49 -8.91 -14.23
N LYS A 172 -9.25 -9.57 -13.36
CA LYS A 172 -10.48 -10.29 -13.74
C LYS A 172 -11.66 -9.34 -13.82
N LYS A 173 -12.42 -9.48 -14.91
CA LYS A 173 -13.72 -8.86 -15.09
C LYS A 173 -14.78 -9.62 -14.32
#